data_4500a7f788d5aaf378b716318a29d634
#
_entry.id   4500a7f788d5aaf378b716318a29d634
#
_cell.length_a   1.000
_cell.length_b   1.000
_cell.length_c   1.000
_cell.angle_alpha   90.00
_cell.angle_beta   90.00
_cell.angle_gamma   90.00
#
_symmetry.space_group_name_H-M   'P 1'
#
loop_
_entity.id
_entity.type
_entity.pdbx_description
1 polymer ?
#
loop_
_entity_poly.entity_id
_entity_poly.type
_entity_poly.pdbx_seq_one_letter_code
_entity_poly.pdbx_strand_id
1 'polypeptide(L)'
;MPLVCPHCRSADLRPASAQHADTWVQRKLSQAYRCRACGRRSWRLEPAIVALVLAGALVVVTPIGFLSLHFLRQAPEASQPVAEDPLASLARRAGQGEVAAQIELGRRHEDGDGTRVDTAEASRWYARAAEAGHREGQYRYGLALLEGRGVVQDYRSALEWLARAAEQNHPKAQRRLGQMYADGRGTPVDKVQAYVWLSLAAASGEDEAARQRDQVLMHLPDEQITQAQDQARALHARLSSAARMEQERAQPKDVQTLPAKASAPAAPTVQ
;
A
#
# COMPACT_ATOMS: atom_id res chain seq x y z
N MET A 1 68.81 -10.03 25.07
CA MET A 1 68.76 -11.53 25.13
C MET A 1 70.05 -12.02 24.57
N PRO A 2 70.73 -13.02 25.26
CA PRO A 2 71.99 -13.58 24.77
C PRO A 2 71.81 -14.23 23.42
N LEU A 3 72.79 -14.07 22.54
CA LEU A 3 72.82 -14.66 21.19
C LEU A 3 73.08 -16.17 21.33
N VAL A 4 72.09 -17.00 21.06
CA VAL A 4 72.22 -18.47 21.17
C VAL A 4 72.00 -19.07 19.78
N CYS A 5 72.82 -20.08 19.46
CA CYS A 5 72.74 -20.84 18.21
C CYS A 5 71.39 -21.58 18.11
N PRO A 6 70.58 -21.40 17.04
CA PRO A 6 69.31 -22.09 16.90
C PRO A 6 69.42 -23.59 16.67
N HIS A 7 70.64 -24.11 16.36
CA HIS A 7 70.83 -25.49 16.04
C HIS A 7 71.38 -26.32 17.21
N CYS A 8 72.28 -25.72 18.05
CA CYS A 8 72.89 -26.42 19.14
C CYS A 8 72.80 -25.72 20.53
N ARG A 9 72.06 -24.58 20.55
CA ARG A 9 71.81 -23.70 21.72
C ARG A 9 73.06 -23.17 22.41
N SER A 10 74.26 -23.30 21.80
CA SER A 10 75.51 -22.71 22.33
C SER A 10 75.46 -21.18 22.20
N ALA A 11 76.00 -20.47 23.19
CA ALA A 11 76.09 -19.00 23.16
C ALA A 11 77.38 -18.53 22.48
N ASP A 12 78.26 -19.39 21.98
CA ASP A 12 79.49 -18.99 21.32
C ASP A 12 79.29 -18.79 19.81
N LEU A 13 78.79 -17.60 19.49
CA LEU A 13 78.53 -17.13 18.13
C LEU A 13 79.58 -16.06 17.77
N ARG A 14 80.23 -16.20 16.60
CA ARG A 14 81.07 -15.14 16.04
C ARG A 14 80.45 -14.54 14.77
N PRO A 15 80.64 -13.20 14.53
CA PRO A 15 80.27 -12.61 13.29
C PRO A 15 81.01 -13.29 12.12
N ALA A 16 80.32 -13.63 11.05
CA ALA A 16 80.92 -14.26 9.88
C ALA A 16 80.87 -13.28 8.70
N SER A 17 81.81 -13.36 7.77
CA SER A 17 81.80 -12.49 6.56
C SER A 17 80.58 -12.79 5.68
N ALA A 18 79.97 -11.75 5.16
CA ALA A 18 78.77 -11.79 4.31
C ALA A 18 79.07 -12.26 2.87
N GLN A 19 80.27 -12.75 2.56
CA GLN A 19 80.73 -13.07 1.21
C GLN A 19 79.93 -14.17 0.48
N HIS A 20 79.09 -14.91 1.22
CA HIS A 20 78.28 -16.04 0.68
C HIS A 20 76.80 -15.92 1.08
N ALA A 21 76.25 -14.71 0.99
CA ALA A 21 74.82 -14.53 1.15
C ALA A 21 74.13 -14.82 -0.18
N ASP A 22 73.09 -15.69 -0.17
CA ASP A 22 72.43 -16.18 -1.38
C ASP A 22 71.52 -15.10 -2.01
N THR A 23 71.14 -14.04 -1.29
CA THR A 23 70.33 -12.95 -1.81
C THR A 23 70.90 -11.57 -1.40
N TRP A 24 70.62 -10.55 -2.20
CA TRP A 24 70.96 -9.15 -1.93
C TRP A 24 70.39 -8.67 -0.59
N VAL A 25 69.17 -9.14 -0.26
CA VAL A 25 68.46 -8.78 0.97
C VAL A 25 69.21 -9.35 2.19
N GLN A 26 69.72 -10.60 2.13
CA GLN A 26 70.49 -11.18 3.19
C GLN A 26 71.80 -10.49 3.45
N ARG A 27 72.45 -9.94 2.40
CA ARG A 27 73.70 -9.19 2.53
C ARG A 27 73.56 -7.83 3.20
N LYS A 28 72.42 -7.14 2.94
CA LYS A 28 72.22 -5.77 3.45
C LYS A 28 71.45 -5.69 4.76
N LEU A 29 70.53 -6.63 5.01
CA LEU A 29 69.56 -6.51 6.10
C LEU A 29 69.81 -7.51 7.26
N SER A 30 70.77 -8.41 7.13
CA SER A 30 71.04 -9.41 8.17
C SER A 30 72.52 -9.55 8.45
N GLN A 31 72.86 -9.83 9.71
CA GLN A 31 74.21 -10.20 10.13
C GLN A 31 74.34 -11.73 10.18
N ALA A 32 75.44 -12.21 9.56
CA ALA A 32 75.80 -13.62 9.56
C ALA A 32 76.58 -13.93 10.81
N TYR A 33 76.26 -15.00 11.52
CA TYR A 33 76.95 -15.54 12.66
C TYR A 33 77.37 -17.02 12.42
N ARG A 34 78.54 -17.41 12.81
CA ARG A 34 78.95 -18.80 12.75
C ARG A 34 79.13 -19.31 14.17
N CYS A 35 78.46 -20.44 14.48
CA CYS A 35 78.64 -21.09 15.79
C CYS A 35 79.95 -21.83 15.86
N ARG A 36 80.71 -21.57 16.89
CA ARG A 36 81.98 -22.32 17.11
C ARG A 36 81.76 -23.76 17.50
N ALA A 37 80.68 -24.06 18.18
CA ALA A 37 80.38 -25.41 18.65
C ALA A 37 79.94 -26.37 17.56
N CYS A 38 79.09 -25.93 16.64
CA CYS A 38 78.52 -26.77 15.57
C CYS A 38 78.94 -26.36 14.13
N GLY A 39 79.68 -25.24 13.96
CA GLY A 39 80.19 -24.78 12.67
C GLY A 39 79.15 -24.19 11.76
N ARG A 40 77.86 -24.28 12.09
CA ARG A 40 76.72 -23.81 11.20
C ARG A 40 76.62 -22.30 11.21
N ARG A 41 76.22 -21.74 10.08
CA ARG A 41 75.86 -20.31 9.89
C ARG A 41 74.40 -20.09 10.22
N SER A 42 74.11 -19.00 10.87
CA SER A 42 72.79 -18.47 11.08
C SER A 42 72.74 -16.98 10.70
N TRP A 43 71.55 -16.54 10.20
CA TRP A 43 71.28 -15.15 9.83
C TRP A 43 70.31 -14.54 10.82
N ARG A 44 70.53 -13.29 11.22
CA ARG A 44 69.61 -12.55 12.08
C ARG A 44 69.37 -11.19 11.46
N LEU A 45 68.09 -10.82 11.40
CA LEU A 45 67.70 -9.47 11.01
C LEU A 45 68.11 -8.50 12.10
N GLU A 46 68.65 -7.35 11.74
CA GLU A 46 68.97 -6.29 12.72
C GLU A 46 67.69 -5.80 13.39
N PRO A 47 67.64 -5.66 14.71
CA PRO A 47 66.45 -5.21 15.44
C PRO A 47 65.99 -3.84 15.02
N ALA A 48 66.92 -2.96 14.60
CA ALA A 48 66.58 -1.65 14.07
C ALA A 48 65.73 -1.73 12.76
N ILE A 49 66.03 -2.69 11.88
CA ILE A 49 65.33 -2.90 10.61
C ILE A 49 63.97 -3.51 10.88
N VAL A 50 63.87 -4.45 11.82
CA VAL A 50 62.54 -5.01 12.19
C VAL A 50 61.62 -3.91 12.76
N ALA A 51 62.17 -3.02 13.62
CA ALA A 51 61.44 -1.88 14.16
C ALA A 51 60.99 -0.91 13.07
N LEU A 52 61.80 -0.67 12.08
CA LEU A 52 61.50 0.25 10.96
C LEU A 52 60.45 -0.33 10.01
N VAL A 53 60.46 -1.61 9.74
CA VAL A 53 59.44 -2.30 8.94
C VAL A 53 58.09 -2.35 9.68
N LEU A 54 58.11 -2.61 11.00
CA LEU A 54 56.91 -2.58 11.81
C LEU A 54 56.30 -1.17 11.93
N ALA A 55 57.15 -0.12 12.09
CA ALA A 55 56.71 1.25 12.12
C ALA A 55 56.16 1.70 10.74
N GLY A 56 56.79 1.32 9.63
CA GLY A 56 56.33 1.57 8.29
C GLY A 56 55.00 0.89 7.99
N ALA A 57 54.81 -0.36 8.41
CA ALA A 57 53.56 -1.08 8.32
C ALA A 57 52.41 -0.39 9.09
N LEU A 58 52.71 0.15 10.28
CA LEU A 58 51.76 0.87 11.13
C LEU A 58 51.33 2.19 10.46
N VAL A 59 52.23 2.89 9.80
CA VAL A 59 51.95 4.15 9.10
C VAL A 59 51.09 3.96 7.85
N VAL A 60 51.19 2.77 7.20
CA VAL A 60 50.39 2.50 5.97
C VAL A 60 49.05 1.86 6.32
N VAL A 61 48.98 1.00 7.31
CA VAL A 61 47.77 0.27 7.70
C VAL A 61 46.76 1.16 8.43
N THR A 62 47.24 2.12 9.26
CA THR A 62 46.33 3.03 9.99
C THR A 62 45.53 3.95 9.10
N PRO A 63 46.06 4.63 8.08
CA PRO A 63 45.22 5.47 7.18
C PRO A 63 44.31 4.65 6.32
N ILE A 64 44.72 3.45 5.87
CA ILE A 64 43.84 2.58 5.05
C ILE A 64 42.68 2.05 5.91
N GLY A 65 42.96 1.64 7.16
CA GLY A 65 41.90 1.24 8.10
C GLY A 65 40.95 2.37 8.46
N PHE A 66 41.47 3.59 8.66
CA PHE A 66 40.65 4.77 8.94
C PHE A 66 39.81 5.18 7.73
N LEU A 67 40.37 5.12 6.52
CA LEU A 67 39.66 5.42 5.28
C LEU A 67 38.55 4.38 5.00
N SER A 68 38.82 3.10 5.26
CA SER A 68 37.83 2.03 5.13
C SER A 68 36.69 2.15 6.14
N LEU A 69 37.01 2.50 7.41
CA LEU A 69 35.98 2.76 8.43
C LEU A 69 35.15 4.03 8.11
N HIS A 70 35.80 5.04 7.55
CA HIS A 70 35.11 6.27 7.14
C HIS A 70 34.21 6.02 5.93
N PHE A 71 34.66 5.18 4.98
CA PHE A 71 33.84 4.78 3.82
C PHE A 71 32.66 3.87 4.21
N LEU A 72 32.85 2.96 5.18
CA LEU A 72 31.77 2.13 5.73
C LEU A 72 30.78 2.93 6.59
N ARG A 73 31.22 4.05 7.20
CA ARG A 73 30.33 4.96 7.92
C ARG A 73 29.56 5.92 6.98
N GLN A 74 30.06 6.11 5.78
CA GLN A 74 29.40 6.85 4.69
C GLN A 74 28.72 5.93 3.70
N ALA A 75 28.55 4.63 4.02
CA ALA A 75 27.56 3.83 3.29
C ALA A 75 26.27 4.66 3.29
N PRO A 76 25.70 5.00 2.13
CA PRO A 76 24.46 5.77 2.10
C PRO A 76 23.51 5.05 3.05
N GLU A 77 23.04 5.76 4.08
CA GLU A 77 21.95 5.26 4.91
C GLU A 77 20.97 4.69 3.90
N ALA A 78 20.74 3.37 3.99
CA ALA A 78 19.80 2.69 3.12
C ALA A 78 18.59 3.58 3.13
N SER A 79 18.33 4.26 2.01
CA SER A 79 17.34 5.31 1.88
C SER A 79 16.10 4.78 2.57
N GLN A 80 15.80 5.34 3.76
CA GLN A 80 14.56 5.02 4.45
C GLN A 80 13.52 5.12 3.34
N PRO A 81 12.64 4.13 3.15
CA PRO A 81 11.65 4.24 2.10
C PRO A 81 10.99 5.59 2.31
N VAL A 82 11.25 6.52 1.38
CA VAL A 82 10.64 7.85 1.40
C VAL A 82 9.17 7.54 1.57
N ALA A 83 8.59 7.95 2.70
CA ALA A 83 7.20 7.68 2.98
C ALA A 83 6.46 8.18 1.74
N GLU A 84 5.95 7.24 0.93
CA GLU A 84 5.29 7.59 -0.32
C GLU A 84 4.20 8.60 0.03
N ASP A 85 4.15 9.69 -0.69
CA ASP A 85 3.08 10.66 -0.57
C ASP A 85 1.74 9.90 -0.66
N PRO A 86 0.89 9.96 0.38
CA PRO A 86 -0.38 9.25 0.41
C PRO A 86 -1.25 9.54 -0.83
N LEU A 87 -1.15 10.78 -1.38
CA LEU A 87 -1.86 11.15 -2.59
C LEU A 87 -1.27 10.48 -3.83
N ALA A 88 0.06 10.42 -3.95
CA ALA A 88 0.73 9.76 -5.08
C ALA A 88 0.45 8.24 -5.08
N SER A 89 0.45 7.60 -3.91
CA SER A 89 0.11 6.19 -3.77
C SER A 89 -1.36 5.92 -4.17
N LEU A 90 -2.28 6.80 -3.75
CA LEU A 90 -3.70 6.73 -4.09
C LEU A 90 -3.91 6.92 -5.60
N ALA A 91 -3.25 7.91 -6.22
CA ALA A 91 -3.33 8.17 -7.66
C ALA A 91 -2.82 6.97 -8.48
N ARG A 92 -1.76 6.32 -8.05
CA ARG A 92 -1.25 5.11 -8.69
C ARG A 92 -2.28 3.97 -8.65
N ARG A 93 -2.89 3.69 -7.49
CA ARG A 93 -3.93 2.66 -7.32
C ARG A 93 -5.16 2.97 -8.16
N ALA A 94 -5.61 4.22 -8.16
CA ALA A 94 -6.72 4.68 -8.99
C ALA A 94 -6.42 4.50 -10.49
N GLY A 95 -5.18 4.81 -10.93
CA GLY A 95 -4.71 4.58 -12.30
C GLY A 95 -4.63 3.10 -12.68
N GLN A 96 -4.44 2.21 -11.73
CA GLN A 96 -4.46 0.75 -11.91
C GLN A 96 -5.87 0.16 -11.99
N GLY A 97 -6.91 1.01 -11.86
CA GLY A 97 -8.30 0.58 -11.95
C GLY A 97 -8.93 0.18 -10.62
N GLU A 98 -8.28 0.43 -9.49
CA GLU A 98 -8.91 0.20 -8.19
C GLU A 98 -10.04 1.21 -7.96
N VAL A 99 -11.28 0.74 -8.01
CA VAL A 99 -12.47 1.59 -8.01
C VAL A 99 -12.61 2.39 -6.70
N ALA A 100 -12.30 1.77 -5.57
CA ALA A 100 -12.30 2.47 -4.28
C ALA A 100 -11.31 3.64 -4.26
N ALA A 101 -10.12 3.45 -4.84
CA ALA A 101 -9.11 4.50 -4.97
C ALA A 101 -9.56 5.61 -5.94
N GLN A 102 -10.26 5.26 -7.02
CA GLN A 102 -10.83 6.25 -7.96
C GLN A 102 -11.85 7.15 -7.26
N ILE A 103 -12.76 6.58 -6.48
CA ILE A 103 -13.77 7.34 -5.73
C ILE A 103 -13.11 8.25 -4.69
N GLU A 104 -12.15 7.73 -3.93
CA GLU A 104 -11.45 8.51 -2.90
C GLU A 104 -10.61 9.63 -3.51
N LEU A 105 -9.92 9.38 -4.64
CA LEU A 105 -9.16 10.40 -5.34
C LEU A 105 -10.08 11.48 -5.92
N GLY A 106 -11.23 11.09 -6.48
CA GLY A 106 -12.27 12.00 -6.93
C GLY A 106 -12.77 12.90 -5.79
N ARG A 107 -13.03 12.32 -4.60
CA ARG A 107 -13.44 13.07 -3.40
C ARG A 107 -12.37 14.07 -2.97
N ARG A 108 -11.10 13.66 -2.93
CA ARG A 108 -9.99 14.56 -2.56
C ARG A 108 -9.85 15.75 -3.52
N HIS A 109 -10.02 15.52 -4.81
CA HIS A 109 -10.06 16.63 -5.79
C HIS A 109 -11.31 17.50 -5.65
N GLU A 110 -12.45 16.94 -5.25
CA GLU A 110 -13.68 17.70 -4.99
C GLU A 110 -13.57 18.58 -3.76
N ASP A 111 -13.01 18.03 -2.66
CA ASP A 111 -12.90 18.69 -1.34
C ASP A 111 -11.63 19.55 -1.20
N GLY A 112 -10.60 19.29 -2.00
CA GLY A 112 -9.26 19.89 -1.85
C GLY A 112 -8.44 19.26 -0.73
N ASP A 113 -8.73 18.01 -0.35
CA ASP A 113 -8.06 17.30 0.74
C ASP A 113 -6.70 16.73 0.29
N GLY A 114 -5.62 17.38 0.71
CA GLY A 114 -4.26 17.04 0.31
C GLY A 114 -3.90 17.43 -1.13
N THR A 115 -4.82 18.07 -1.86
CA THR A 115 -4.63 18.54 -3.22
C THR A 115 -5.38 19.86 -3.43
N ARG A 116 -5.19 20.47 -4.59
CA ARG A 116 -5.99 21.63 -4.98
C ARG A 116 -7.38 21.17 -5.42
N VAL A 117 -8.43 21.94 -5.07
CA VAL A 117 -9.79 21.70 -5.57
C VAL A 117 -9.79 21.70 -7.10
N ASP A 118 -10.18 20.59 -7.69
CA ASP A 118 -10.33 20.41 -9.13
C ASP A 118 -11.55 19.52 -9.42
N THR A 119 -12.69 20.16 -9.62
CA THR A 119 -13.95 19.48 -9.89
C THR A 119 -13.95 18.74 -11.22
N ALA A 120 -13.15 19.20 -12.21
CA ALA A 120 -13.05 18.52 -13.49
C ALA A 120 -12.29 17.20 -13.35
N GLU A 121 -11.18 17.20 -12.61
CA GLU A 121 -10.44 15.97 -12.31
C GLU A 121 -11.27 15.02 -11.43
N ALA A 122 -11.98 15.54 -10.41
CA ALA A 122 -12.91 14.75 -9.60
C ALA A 122 -13.95 14.03 -10.47
N SER A 123 -14.58 14.76 -11.40
CA SER A 123 -15.60 14.19 -12.29
C SER A 123 -15.04 13.12 -13.22
N ARG A 124 -13.79 13.25 -13.69
CA ARG A 124 -13.13 12.21 -14.50
C ARG A 124 -12.92 10.92 -13.71
N TRP A 125 -12.52 11.02 -12.45
CA TRP A 125 -12.36 9.85 -11.59
C TRP A 125 -13.69 9.19 -11.25
N TYR A 126 -14.73 9.99 -10.98
CA TYR A 126 -16.08 9.47 -10.77
C TYR A 126 -16.64 8.80 -12.03
N ALA A 127 -16.38 9.35 -13.24
CA ALA A 127 -16.77 8.73 -14.48
C ALA A 127 -16.16 7.32 -14.65
N ARG A 128 -14.86 7.17 -14.39
CA ARG A 128 -14.18 5.86 -14.44
C ARG A 128 -14.79 4.85 -13.46
N ALA A 129 -15.06 5.28 -12.24
CA ALA A 129 -15.71 4.43 -11.24
C ALA A 129 -17.16 4.08 -11.64
N ALA A 130 -17.87 5.01 -12.30
CA ALA A 130 -19.21 4.79 -12.83
C ALA A 130 -19.23 3.79 -13.99
N GLU A 131 -18.29 3.91 -14.92
CA GLU A 131 -18.08 2.98 -16.04
C GLU A 131 -17.72 1.56 -15.56
N ALA A 132 -16.97 1.47 -14.46
CA ALA A 132 -16.68 0.21 -13.77
C ALA A 132 -17.93 -0.38 -13.04
N GLY A 133 -19.08 0.28 -13.11
CA GLY A 133 -20.33 -0.21 -12.53
C GLY A 133 -20.54 0.12 -11.06
N HIS A 134 -19.65 0.87 -10.41
CA HIS A 134 -19.74 1.10 -8.96
C HIS A 134 -20.82 2.13 -8.62
N ARG A 135 -21.76 1.75 -7.76
CA ARG A 135 -22.93 2.56 -7.40
C ARG A 135 -22.61 3.96 -6.87
N GLU A 136 -21.56 4.12 -6.05
CA GLU A 136 -21.13 5.44 -5.55
C GLU A 136 -20.52 6.28 -6.66
N GLY A 137 -19.71 5.69 -7.56
CA GLY A 137 -19.17 6.36 -8.74
C GLY A 137 -20.30 6.85 -9.67
N GLN A 138 -21.28 6.01 -9.95
CA GLN A 138 -22.44 6.34 -10.76
C GLN A 138 -23.26 7.47 -10.14
N TYR A 139 -23.47 7.44 -8.82
CA TYR A 139 -24.15 8.50 -8.10
C TYR A 139 -23.39 9.84 -8.19
N ARG A 140 -22.09 9.85 -7.92
CA ARG A 140 -21.28 11.07 -7.91
C ARG A 140 -21.12 11.66 -9.31
N TYR A 141 -20.91 10.82 -10.31
CA TYR A 141 -20.83 11.27 -11.70
C TYR A 141 -22.20 11.78 -12.20
N GLY A 142 -23.28 11.08 -11.88
CA GLY A 142 -24.65 11.53 -12.17
C GLY A 142 -24.95 12.88 -11.52
N LEU A 143 -24.50 13.10 -10.28
CA LEU A 143 -24.65 14.37 -9.58
C LEU A 143 -23.81 15.49 -10.24
N ALA A 144 -22.57 15.18 -10.65
CA ALA A 144 -21.71 16.13 -11.37
C ALA A 144 -22.36 16.59 -12.69
N LEU A 145 -22.96 15.66 -13.44
CA LEU A 145 -23.72 15.98 -14.67
C LEU A 145 -24.98 16.79 -14.37
N LEU A 146 -25.70 16.46 -13.29
CA LEU A 146 -26.93 17.16 -12.88
C LEU A 146 -26.65 18.64 -12.54
N GLU A 147 -25.51 18.89 -11.88
CA GLU A 147 -25.15 20.21 -11.35
C GLU A 147 -24.14 20.97 -12.24
N GLY A 148 -23.59 20.32 -13.27
CA GLY A 148 -22.54 20.90 -14.12
C GLY A 148 -21.22 21.10 -13.40
N ARG A 149 -20.91 20.28 -12.37
CA ARG A 149 -19.67 20.39 -11.59
C ARG A 149 -18.52 19.68 -12.28
N GLY A 150 -17.60 20.45 -12.88
CA GLY A 150 -16.43 19.92 -13.57
C GLY A 150 -16.73 19.25 -14.92
N VAL A 151 -17.99 19.18 -15.32
CA VAL A 151 -18.50 18.67 -16.60
C VAL A 151 -19.62 19.57 -17.11
N VAL A 152 -19.90 19.50 -18.41
CA VAL A 152 -21.09 20.18 -18.98
C VAL A 152 -22.33 19.56 -18.36
N GLN A 153 -23.26 20.41 -17.91
CA GLN A 153 -24.55 19.98 -17.38
C GLN A 153 -25.36 19.22 -18.43
N ASP A 154 -25.74 17.97 -18.06
CA ASP A 154 -26.57 17.13 -18.94
C ASP A 154 -27.58 16.34 -18.09
N TYR A 155 -28.80 16.78 -18.06
CA TYR A 155 -29.89 16.17 -17.30
C TYR A 155 -30.24 14.76 -17.77
N ARG A 156 -30.13 14.48 -19.07
CA ARG A 156 -30.45 13.16 -19.62
C ARG A 156 -29.42 12.13 -19.16
N SER A 157 -28.14 12.41 -19.36
CA SER A 157 -27.09 11.54 -18.91
C SER A 157 -27.07 11.42 -17.37
N ALA A 158 -27.36 12.51 -16.63
CA ALA A 158 -27.50 12.47 -15.17
C ALA A 158 -28.60 11.50 -14.73
N LEU A 159 -29.77 11.54 -15.39
CA LEU A 159 -30.87 10.63 -15.10
C LEU A 159 -30.46 9.17 -15.28
N GLU A 160 -29.76 8.83 -16.37
CA GLU A 160 -29.31 7.47 -16.66
C GLU A 160 -28.32 6.96 -15.60
N TRP A 161 -27.33 7.77 -15.23
CA TRP A 161 -26.34 7.38 -14.21
C TRP A 161 -26.95 7.25 -12.82
N LEU A 162 -27.83 8.19 -12.46
CA LEU A 162 -28.55 8.12 -11.18
C LEU A 162 -29.50 6.92 -11.13
N ALA A 163 -30.15 6.56 -12.25
CA ALA A 163 -30.99 5.36 -12.33
C ALA A 163 -30.19 4.08 -12.10
N ARG A 164 -29.02 3.94 -12.74
CA ARG A 164 -28.12 2.80 -12.52
C ARG A 164 -27.69 2.67 -11.07
N ALA A 165 -27.35 3.79 -10.41
CA ALA A 165 -27.01 3.79 -9.00
C ALA A 165 -28.22 3.44 -8.10
N ALA A 166 -29.39 3.98 -8.43
CA ALA A 166 -30.65 3.74 -7.69
C ALA A 166 -31.08 2.27 -7.75
N GLU A 167 -30.93 1.61 -8.90
CA GLU A 167 -31.16 0.19 -9.10
C GLU A 167 -30.22 -0.70 -8.28
N GLN A 168 -29.04 -0.21 -7.96
CA GLN A 168 -28.09 -0.84 -7.04
C GLN A 168 -28.35 -0.47 -5.55
N ASN A 169 -29.56 -0.05 -5.21
CA ASN A 169 -29.95 0.35 -3.86
C ASN A 169 -29.08 1.47 -3.26
N HIS A 170 -28.70 2.48 -4.04
CA HIS A 170 -28.05 3.67 -3.53
C HIS A 170 -29.09 4.70 -3.06
N PRO A 171 -29.30 4.96 -1.73
CA PRO A 171 -30.44 5.74 -1.26
C PRO A 171 -30.46 7.18 -1.77
N LYS A 172 -29.31 7.85 -1.76
CA LYS A 172 -29.20 9.22 -2.25
C LYS A 172 -29.46 9.32 -3.76
N ALA A 173 -29.09 8.29 -4.54
CA ALA A 173 -29.40 8.24 -5.97
C ALA A 173 -30.89 8.03 -6.19
N GLN A 174 -31.55 7.17 -5.42
CA GLN A 174 -32.99 6.96 -5.46
C GLN A 174 -33.74 8.27 -5.17
N ARG A 175 -33.33 9.02 -4.16
CA ARG A 175 -33.91 10.32 -3.84
C ARG A 175 -33.72 11.33 -4.97
N ARG A 176 -32.50 11.46 -5.52
CA ARG A 176 -32.22 12.40 -6.63
C ARG A 176 -33.01 12.04 -7.89
N LEU A 177 -33.09 10.73 -8.20
CA LEU A 177 -33.87 10.24 -9.32
C LEU A 177 -35.36 10.57 -9.16
N GLY A 178 -35.91 10.35 -7.96
CA GLY A 178 -37.28 10.74 -7.65
C GLY A 178 -37.54 12.26 -7.83
N GLN A 179 -36.60 13.11 -7.40
CA GLN A 179 -36.67 14.55 -7.63
C GLN A 179 -36.66 14.90 -9.12
N MET A 180 -35.79 14.25 -9.92
CA MET A 180 -35.74 14.50 -11.38
C MET A 180 -37.04 14.15 -12.08
N TYR A 181 -37.70 13.06 -11.70
CA TYR A 181 -39.01 12.71 -12.18
C TYR A 181 -40.10 13.73 -11.76
N ALA A 182 -40.02 14.21 -10.51
CA ALA A 182 -40.97 15.21 -10.00
C ALA A 182 -40.84 16.56 -10.74
N ASP A 183 -39.60 16.97 -11.04
CA ASP A 183 -39.26 18.25 -11.64
C ASP A 183 -39.28 18.22 -13.19
N GLY A 184 -39.27 17.03 -13.80
CA GLY A 184 -39.16 16.89 -15.26
C GLY A 184 -37.75 17.19 -15.77
N ARG A 185 -36.70 16.93 -14.99
CA ARG A 185 -35.31 17.18 -15.41
C ARG A 185 -34.75 15.95 -16.15
N GLY A 186 -34.43 16.12 -17.43
CA GLY A 186 -33.94 15.05 -18.29
C GLY A 186 -35.03 14.07 -18.77
N THR A 187 -36.26 14.20 -18.29
CA THR A 187 -37.43 13.38 -18.60
C THR A 187 -38.70 14.24 -18.46
N PRO A 188 -39.82 13.93 -19.08
CA PRO A 188 -41.13 14.52 -18.72
C PRO A 188 -41.47 14.28 -17.25
N VAL A 189 -42.25 15.20 -16.67
CA VAL A 189 -42.73 15.03 -15.29
C VAL A 189 -43.52 13.72 -15.14
N ASP A 190 -43.11 12.90 -14.18
CA ASP A 190 -43.78 11.65 -13.81
C ASP A 190 -43.89 11.52 -12.29
N LYS A 191 -45.00 11.93 -11.72
CA LYS A 191 -45.23 11.90 -10.28
C LYS A 191 -45.35 10.49 -9.73
N VAL A 192 -45.77 9.50 -10.54
CA VAL A 192 -45.84 8.10 -10.13
C VAL A 192 -44.42 7.57 -9.92
N GLN A 193 -43.53 7.76 -10.89
CA GLN A 193 -42.13 7.36 -10.75
C GLN A 193 -41.40 8.14 -9.65
N ALA A 194 -41.72 9.44 -9.52
CA ALA A 194 -41.17 10.24 -8.40
C ALA A 194 -41.53 9.63 -7.04
N TYR A 195 -42.81 9.30 -6.84
CA TYR A 195 -43.28 8.63 -5.61
C TYR A 195 -42.57 7.28 -5.38
N VAL A 196 -42.46 6.45 -6.42
CA VAL A 196 -41.83 5.14 -6.35
C VAL A 196 -40.38 5.26 -5.83
N TRP A 197 -39.57 6.08 -6.49
CA TRP A 197 -38.15 6.22 -6.12
C TRP A 197 -37.94 6.88 -4.76
N LEU A 198 -38.75 7.91 -4.44
CA LEU A 198 -38.71 8.54 -3.12
C LEU A 198 -39.15 7.58 -2.00
N SER A 199 -40.10 6.68 -2.26
CA SER A 199 -40.51 5.64 -1.29
C SER A 199 -39.39 4.67 -0.99
N LEU A 200 -38.61 4.26 -2.00
CA LEU A 200 -37.47 3.37 -1.81
C LEU A 200 -36.37 4.06 -0.99
N ALA A 201 -36.05 5.32 -1.31
CA ALA A 201 -35.08 6.11 -0.56
C ALA A 201 -35.51 6.29 0.90
N ALA A 202 -36.79 6.59 1.16
CA ALA A 202 -37.36 6.71 2.51
C ALA A 202 -37.28 5.39 3.28
N ALA A 203 -37.56 4.27 2.64
CA ALA A 203 -37.43 2.93 3.24
C ALA A 203 -35.97 2.59 3.62
N SER A 204 -34.99 3.25 2.98
CA SER A 204 -33.56 3.13 3.28
C SER A 204 -33.08 4.14 4.35
N GLY A 205 -33.97 4.91 4.97
CA GLY A 205 -33.66 5.87 6.04
C GLY A 205 -33.32 7.28 5.59
N GLU A 206 -33.62 7.65 4.33
CA GLU A 206 -33.47 9.04 3.84
C GLU A 206 -34.70 9.88 4.27
N ASP A 207 -34.63 10.56 5.41
CA ASP A 207 -35.75 11.37 5.95
C ASP A 207 -36.25 12.44 4.98
N GLU A 208 -35.36 13.06 4.23
CA GLU A 208 -35.70 14.07 3.22
C GLU A 208 -36.53 13.46 2.08
N ALA A 209 -36.24 12.20 1.71
CA ALA A 209 -37.01 11.47 0.70
C ALA A 209 -38.45 11.20 1.18
N ALA A 210 -38.63 10.92 2.45
CA ALA A 210 -39.97 10.74 3.03
C ALA A 210 -40.80 12.01 2.92
N ARG A 211 -40.23 13.17 3.27
CA ARG A 211 -40.92 14.47 3.12
C ARG A 211 -41.29 14.79 1.67
N GLN A 212 -40.37 14.56 0.76
CA GLN A 212 -40.59 14.79 -0.68
C GLN A 212 -41.60 13.82 -1.28
N ARG A 213 -41.59 12.55 -0.85
CA ARG A 213 -42.63 11.57 -1.23
C ARG A 213 -44.02 12.04 -0.81
N ASP A 214 -44.17 12.52 0.40
CA ASP A 214 -45.45 12.98 0.94
C ASP A 214 -45.94 14.24 0.19
N GLN A 215 -45.02 15.14 -0.21
CA GLN A 215 -45.35 16.26 -1.09
C GLN A 215 -45.85 15.80 -2.47
N VAL A 216 -45.17 14.83 -3.09
CA VAL A 216 -45.58 14.28 -4.37
C VAL A 216 -46.95 13.59 -4.26
N LEU A 217 -47.18 12.88 -3.17
CA LEU A 217 -48.45 12.17 -2.91
C LEU A 217 -49.63 13.14 -2.89
N MET A 218 -49.50 14.32 -2.28
CA MET A 218 -50.55 15.36 -2.25
C MET A 218 -50.99 15.87 -3.64
N HIS A 219 -50.16 15.63 -4.66
CA HIS A 219 -50.41 16.09 -6.04
C HIS A 219 -50.71 14.94 -7.01
N LEU A 220 -50.84 13.70 -6.50
CA LEU A 220 -51.24 12.55 -7.31
C LEU A 220 -52.80 12.42 -7.29
N PRO A 221 -53.42 12.11 -8.40
CA PRO A 221 -54.81 11.68 -8.43
C PRO A 221 -55.02 10.37 -7.68
N ASP A 222 -56.17 10.20 -7.03
CA ASP A 222 -56.48 9.01 -6.22
C ASP A 222 -56.26 7.70 -6.96
N GLU A 223 -56.61 7.64 -8.25
CA GLU A 223 -56.41 6.47 -9.11
C GLU A 223 -54.88 6.12 -9.26
N GLN A 224 -54.00 7.11 -9.28
CA GLN A 224 -52.56 6.91 -9.42
C GLN A 224 -51.86 6.61 -8.10
N ILE A 225 -52.49 6.91 -6.95
CA ILE A 225 -51.92 6.65 -5.63
C ILE A 225 -51.75 5.16 -5.44
N THR A 226 -52.77 4.37 -5.69
CA THR A 226 -52.71 2.90 -5.56
C THR A 226 -51.67 2.31 -6.50
N GLN A 227 -51.64 2.78 -7.77
CA GLN A 227 -50.66 2.37 -8.77
C GLN A 227 -49.23 2.66 -8.31
N ALA A 228 -48.97 3.85 -7.79
CA ALA A 228 -47.65 4.27 -7.31
C ALA A 228 -47.19 3.43 -6.11
N GLN A 229 -48.11 3.15 -5.17
CA GLN A 229 -47.82 2.29 -3.99
C GLN A 229 -47.51 0.85 -4.40
N ASP A 230 -48.28 0.27 -5.35
CA ASP A 230 -48.03 -1.09 -5.83
C ASP A 230 -46.71 -1.21 -6.57
N GLN A 231 -46.39 -0.25 -7.41
CA GLN A 231 -45.11 -0.19 -8.12
C GLN A 231 -43.93 -0.04 -7.12
N ALA A 232 -44.06 0.80 -6.10
CA ALA A 232 -43.06 0.96 -5.08
C ALA A 232 -42.79 -0.33 -4.31
N ARG A 233 -43.86 -1.06 -3.89
CA ARG A 233 -43.75 -2.35 -3.23
C ARG A 233 -43.09 -3.41 -4.12
N ALA A 234 -43.51 -3.50 -5.38
CA ALA A 234 -42.96 -4.45 -6.35
C ALA A 234 -41.47 -4.17 -6.63
N LEU A 235 -41.09 -2.92 -6.83
CA LEU A 235 -39.70 -2.52 -7.06
C LEU A 235 -38.84 -2.78 -5.82
N HIS A 236 -39.33 -2.45 -4.62
CA HIS A 236 -38.62 -2.71 -3.37
C HIS A 236 -38.36 -4.21 -3.18
N ALA A 237 -39.35 -5.07 -3.41
CA ALA A 237 -39.19 -6.52 -3.32
C ALA A 237 -38.14 -7.05 -4.33
N ARG A 238 -38.20 -6.55 -5.57
CA ARG A 238 -37.23 -6.91 -6.62
C ARG A 238 -35.79 -6.55 -6.24
N LEU A 239 -35.55 -5.30 -5.82
CA LEU A 239 -34.21 -4.83 -5.49
C LEU A 239 -33.67 -5.50 -4.21
N SER A 240 -34.54 -5.75 -3.23
CA SER A 240 -34.17 -6.45 -2.00
C SER A 240 -33.79 -7.91 -2.25
N SER A 241 -34.52 -8.60 -3.14
CA SER A 241 -34.17 -9.98 -3.52
C SER A 241 -32.86 -10.05 -4.31
N ALA A 242 -32.64 -9.13 -5.24
CA ALA A 242 -31.39 -9.05 -6.00
C ALA A 242 -30.19 -8.82 -5.09
N ALA A 243 -30.27 -7.87 -4.14
CA ALA A 243 -29.22 -7.61 -3.16
C ALA A 243 -28.91 -8.82 -2.28
N ARG A 244 -29.94 -9.56 -1.86
CA ARG A 244 -29.77 -10.79 -1.07
C ARG A 244 -29.04 -11.88 -1.85
N MET A 245 -29.44 -12.11 -3.10
CA MET A 245 -28.76 -13.10 -3.98
C MET A 245 -27.29 -12.72 -4.25
N GLU A 246 -26.98 -11.43 -4.36
CA GLU A 246 -25.61 -10.97 -4.54
C GLU A 246 -24.76 -11.19 -3.28
N GLN A 247 -25.33 -10.94 -2.09
CA GLN A 247 -24.68 -11.24 -0.82
C GLN A 247 -24.42 -12.73 -0.64
N GLU A 248 -25.38 -13.60 -1.00
CA GLU A 248 -25.21 -15.04 -0.95
C GLU A 248 -24.11 -15.54 -1.91
N ARG A 249 -23.97 -14.92 -3.08
CA ARG A 249 -22.88 -15.23 -4.04
C ARG A 249 -21.52 -14.77 -3.54
N ALA A 250 -21.46 -13.65 -2.82
CA ALA A 250 -20.22 -13.07 -2.30
C ALA A 250 -19.72 -13.79 -1.02
N GLN A 251 -20.58 -14.57 -0.33
CA GLN A 251 -20.16 -15.36 0.82
C GLN A 251 -19.39 -16.61 0.36
N PRO A 252 -18.17 -16.84 0.87
CA PRO A 252 -17.44 -18.09 0.59
C PRO A 252 -18.27 -19.27 1.08
N LYS A 253 -18.43 -20.30 0.24
CA LYS A 253 -19.21 -21.53 0.55
C LYS A 253 -18.55 -22.44 1.61
N ASP A 254 -17.47 -22.01 2.24
CA ASP A 254 -16.60 -22.86 3.07
C ASP A 254 -16.78 -22.72 4.58
N VAL A 255 -17.89 -22.16 5.05
CA VAL A 255 -18.24 -22.27 6.48
C VAL A 255 -19.42 -23.22 6.65
N GLN A 256 -19.28 -24.48 6.18
CA GLN A 256 -20.03 -25.56 6.78
C GLN A 256 -19.44 -25.77 8.18
N THR A 257 -20.14 -25.25 9.18
CA THR A 257 -19.93 -25.59 10.58
C THR A 257 -19.99 -27.13 10.72
N LEU A 258 -18.82 -27.73 10.94
CA LEU A 258 -18.72 -29.10 11.42
C LEU A 258 -19.61 -29.18 12.67
N PRO A 259 -20.54 -30.18 12.76
CA PRO A 259 -21.35 -30.33 13.94
C PRO A 259 -20.41 -30.54 15.15
N ALA A 260 -20.63 -29.74 16.19
CA ALA A 260 -19.94 -29.88 17.46
C ALA A 260 -19.94 -31.34 17.88
N LYS A 261 -18.78 -31.96 18.02
CA LYS A 261 -18.60 -33.29 18.53
C LYS A 261 -19.44 -33.42 19.82
N ALA A 262 -20.44 -34.25 19.78
CA ALA A 262 -21.20 -34.62 20.95
C ALA A 262 -20.24 -35.07 22.06
N SER A 263 -20.30 -34.39 23.19
CA SER A 263 -19.59 -34.77 24.43
C SER A 263 -19.90 -36.24 24.76
N ALA A 264 -18.85 -37.02 24.86
CA ALA A 264 -18.94 -38.41 25.30
C ALA A 264 -19.60 -38.49 26.70
N PRO A 265 -20.46 -39.48 26.97
CA PRO A 265 -21.06 -39.66 28.29
C PRO A 265 -19.98 -40.07 29.29
N ALA A 266 -20.06 -39.48 30.50
CA ALA A 266 -19.21 -39.82 31.63
C ALA A 266 -19.35 -41.29 32.01
N ALA A 267 -18.23 -41.98 32.25
CA ALA A 267 -18.16 -43.34 32.76
C ALA A 267 -18.76 -43.44 34.18
N PRO A 268 -19.46 -44.52 34.51
CA PRO A 268 -20.03 -44.72 35.85
C PRO A 268 -18.92 -45.02 36.86
N THR A 269 -18.97 -44.32 37.98
CA THR A 269 -18.15 -44.56 39.18
C THR A 269 -18.61 -45.87 39.81
N VAL A 270 -17.69 -46.85 39.91
CA VAL A 270 -17.91 -48.09 40.69
C VAL A 270 -17.52 -47.78 42.14
N GLN A 271 -18.47 -48.05 43.05
CA GLN A 271 -18.25 -48.13 44.49
C GLN A 271 -17.49 -49.40 44.87
#